data_440cc705141f97b139bab629fd6c73f6
#
_entry.id   440cc705141f97b139bab629fd6c73f6
#
_cell.length_a   1.000
_cell.length_b   1.000
_cell.length_c   1.000
_cell.angle_alpha   90.00
_cell.angle_beta   90.00
_cell.angle_gamma   90.00
#
_symmetry.space_group_name_H-M   'P 1'
#
loop_
_entity.id
_entity.type
_entity.pdbx_description
1 polymer ?
#
loop_
_entity_poly.entity_id
_entity_poly.type
_entity_poly.pdbx_seq_one_letter_code
_entity_poly.pdbx_strand_id
1 'polypeptide(L)'
;QVLRRSVSPQVAQQVTSMMELVVQAGTGTAAQIPGVLVAGKTGTAQHGLTSEHLAPDAWFVAFAPADHPQIAVAVLVEDGGSLGSDATGGAIAAPIARSVMCAVLGCA
;
A
#
# COMPACT_ATOMS: atom_id res chain seq x y z
N GLN A 1 13.05 -2.56 -19.79
CA GLN A 1 12.92 -3.82 -20.53
C GLN A 1 11.73 -4.64 -20.02
N VAL A 2 10.83 -5.01 -20.91
CA VAL A 2 9.70 -5.90 -20.56
C VAL A 2 10.22 -7.33 -20.55
N LEU A 3 10.13 -7.97 -19.39
CA LEU A 3 10.52 -9.38 -19.25
C LEU A 3 9.38 -10.29 -19.63
N ARG A 4 8.16 -9.94 -19.27
CA ARG A 4 6.99 -10.77 -19.49
C ARG A 4 5.71 -9.94 -19.32
N ARG A 5 4.72 -10.22 -20.15
CA ARG A 5 3.36 -9.72 -19.95
C ARG A 5 2.55 -10.79 -19.22
N SER A 6 2.29 -10.59 -17.95
CA SER A 6 1.63 -11.59 -17.10
C SER A 6 0.11 -11.54 -17.20
N VAL A 7 -0.46 -10.36 -17.47
CA VAL A 7 -1.91 -10.17 -17.60
C VAL A 7 -2.19 -9.22 -18.77
N SER A 8 -3.43 -9.21 -19.27
CA SER A 8 -3.84 -8.27 -20.29
C SER A 8 -3.89 -6.85 -19.75
N PRO A 9 -3.78 -5.82 -20.61
CA PRO A 9 -3.96 -4.43 -20.17
C PRO A 9 -5.32 -4.18 -19.52
N GLN A 10 -6.37 -4.89 -19.98
CA GLN A 10 -7.71 -4.77 -19.38
C GLN A 10 -7.75 -5.28 -17.95
N VAL A 11 -7.13 -6.42 -17.67
CA VAL A 11 -7.04 -6.97 -16.32
C VAL A 11 -6.22 -6.03 -15.42
N ALA A 12 -5.10 -5.51 -15.92
CA ALA A 12 -4.27 -4.57 -15.17
C ALA A 12 -5.07 -3.31 -14.81
N GLN A 13 -5.88 -2.80 -15.73
CA GLN A 13 -6.71 -1.62 -15.49
C GLN A 13 -7.80 -1.90 -14.46
N GLN A 14 -8.43 -3.07 -14.52
CA GLN A 14 -9.45 -3.46 -13.54
C GLN A 14 -8.86 -3.58 -12.14
N VAL A 15 -7.69 -4.18 -12.00
CA VAL A 15 -7.00 -4.28 -10.71
C VAL A 15 -6.62 -2.88 -10.21
N THR A 16 -6.11 -2.02 -11.08
CA THR A 16 -5.79 -0.64 -10.72
C THR A 16 -7.02 0.09 -10.18
N SER A 17 -8.17 -0.05 -10.83
CA SER A 17 -9.42 0.58 -10.38
C SER A 17 -9.83 0.09 -8.99
N MET A 18 -9.69 -1.20 -8.72
CA MET A 18 -9.94 -1.75 -7.39
C MET A 18 -8.96 -1.20 -6.35
N MET A 19 -7.69 -1.06 -6.71
CA MET A 19 -6.66 -0.52 -5.82
C MET A 19 -6.87 0.97 -5.55
N GLU A 20 -7.42 1.73 -6.50
CA GLU A 20 -7.83 3.12 -6.29
C GLU A 20 -8.94 3.20 -5.24
N LEU A 21 -9.92 2.30 -5.30
CA LEU A 21 -11.00 2.25 -4.31
C LEU A 21 -10.49 1.95 -2.90
N VAL A 22 -9.47 1.12 -2.77
CA VAL A 22 -8.85 0.84 -1.47
C VAL A 22 -8.39 2.14 -0.80
N VAL A 23 -7.78 3.03 -1.58
CA VAL A 23 -7.28 4.31 -1.07
C VAL A 23 -8.40 5.34 -0.93
N GLN A 24 -9.37 5.36 -1.84
CA GLN A 24 -10.46 6.35 -1.81
C GLN A 24 -11.44 6.09 -0.68
N ALA A 25 -11.79 4.82 -0.42
CA ALA A 25 -12.88 4.49 0.48
C ALA A 25 -12.68 3.20 1.28
N GLY A 26 -11.54 2.53 1.13
CA GLY A 26 -11.24 1.27 1.79
C GLY A 26 -10.24 1.40 2.93
N THR A 27 -9.45 0.37 3.12
CA THR A 27 -8.48 0.27 4.23
C THR A 27 -7.22 1.11 4.02
N GLY A 28 -7.03 1.67 2.84
CA GLY A 28 -5.84 2.45 2.47
C GLY A 28 -6.03 3.97 2.48
N THR A 29 -7.07 4.48 3.11
CA THR A 29 -7.40 5.93 3.08
C THR A 29 -6.28 6.80 3.64
N ALA A 30 -5.43 6.27 4.52
CA ALA A 30 -4.28 7.00 5.07
C ALA A 30 -3.19 7.28 4.02
N ALA A 31 -3.28 6.67 2.83
CA ALA A 31 -2.36 6.93 1.72
C ALA A 31 -2.89 7.99 0.74
N GLN A 32 -4.04 8.58 0.99
CA GLN A 32 -4.61 9.61 0.12
C GLN A 32 -3.68 10.82 0.02
N ILE A 33 -3.53 11.32 -1.20
CA ILE A 33 -2.77 12.54 -1.48
C ILE A 33 -3.72 13.47 -2.25
N PRO A 34 -4.03 14.65 -1.72
CA PRO A 34 -4.92 15.59 -2.42
C PRO A 34 -4.42 15.89 -3.83
N GLY A 35 -5.32 15.78 -4.82
CA GLY A 35 -4.99 16.06 -6.22
C GLY A 35 -4.20 14.96 -6.93
N VAL A 36 -3.90 13.86 -6.28
CA VAL A 36 -3.16 12.72 -6.86
C VAL A 36 -3.99 11.45 -6.74
N LEU A 37 -4.15 10.75 -7.85
CA LEU A 37 -4.83 9.45 -7.84
C LEU A 37 -3.84 8.38 -7.37
N VAL A 38 -4.12 7.78 -6.23
CA VAL A 38 -3.26 6.76 -5.63
C VAL A 38 -3.95 5.41 -5.70
N ALA A 39 -3.23 4.38 -6.12
CA ALA A 39 -3.67 3.00 -6.08
C ALA A 39 -2.83 2.25 -5.05
N GLY A 40 -3.49 1.46 -4.20
CA GLY A 40 -2.77 0.75 -3.15
C GLY A 40 -3.50 -0.49 -2.65
N LYS A 41 -2.79 -1.28 -1.85
CA LYS A 41 -3.35 -2.47 -1.20
C LYS A 41 -2.68 -2.67 0.15
N THR A 42 -3.52 -2.82 1.17
CA THR A 42 -3.07 -3.14 2.53
C THR A 42 -2.84 -4.64 2.69
N GLY A 43 -2.00 -4.98 3.64
CA GLY A 43 -1.80 -6.35 4.07
C GLY A 43 -1.43 -6.39 5.55
N THR A 44 -1.88 -7.42 6.25
CA THR A 44 -1.53 -7.66 7.64
C THR A 44 -1.20 -9.14 7.76
N ALA A 45 0.07 -9.46 7.96
CA ALA A 45 0.54 -10.84 7.96
C ALA A 45 0.87 -11.30 9.37
N GLN A 46 0.15 -12.29 9.83
CA GLN A 46 0.48 -12.97 11.10
C GLN A 46 1.67 -13.89 10.87
N HIS A 47 2.57 -13.94 11.82
CA HIS A 47 3.73 -14.84 11.75
C HIS A 47 3.98 -15.50 13.11
N GLY A 48 4.85 -16.51 13.11
CA GLY A 48 5.14 -17.31 14.30
C GLY A 48 4.16 -18.47 14.48
N LEU A 49 4.35 -19.22 15.55
CA LEU A 49 3.46 -20.31 15.90
C LEU A 49 2.21 -19.77 16.60
N THR A 50 1.10 -20.49 16.49
CA THR A 50 -0.19 -20.05 17.04
C THR A 50 -0.18 -19.76 18.54
N SER A 51 0.77 -20.33 19.27
CA SER A 51 0.96 -20.09 20.71
C SER A 51 1.78 -18.86 21.04
N GLU A 52 2.38 -18.18 20.06
CA GLU A 52 3.35 -17.10 20.28
C GLU A 52 2.70 -15.73 20.04
N HIS A 53 1.61 -15.41 20.23
CA HIS A 53 0.95 -14.09 20.13
C HIS A 53 1.86 -12.94 19.63
N LEU A 54 2.55 -13.18 18.51
CA LEU A 54 3.45 -12.17 17.93
C LEU A 54 2.62 -11.09 17.24
N ALA A 55 3.11 -9.85 17.32
CA ALA A 55 2.51 -8.75 16.60
C ALA A 55 2.62 -8.99 15.09
N PRO A 56 1.61 -8.63 14.30
CA PRO A 56 1.63 -8.89 12.86
C PRO A 56 2.58 -7.96 12.12
N ASP A 57 3.05 -8.41 10.96
CA ASP A 57 3.73 -7.54 10.02
C ASP A 57 2.69 -6.75 9.22
N ALA A 58 2.86 -5.46 9.16
CA ALA A 58 1.98 -4.57 8.42
C ALA A 58 2.58 -4.23 7.06
N TRP A 59 1.80 -4.43 6.00
CA TRP A 59 2.22 -4.19 4.62
C TRP A 59 1.34 -3.16 3.95
N PHE A 60 1.94 -2.36 3.10
CA PHE A 60 1.21 -1.55 2.14
C PHE A 60 2.02 -1.43 0.85
N VAL A 61 1.38 -1.70 -0.28
CA VAL A 61 1.96 -1.46 -1.59
C VAL A 61 1.13 -0.42 -2.31
N ALA A 62 1.78 0.46 -3.05
CA ALA A 62 1.08 1.53 -3.75
C ALA A 62 1.87 2.01 -4.96
N PHE A 63 1.17 2.65 -5.86
CA PHE A 63 1.79 3.43 -6.93
C PHE A 63 0.97 4.68 -7.20
N ALA A 64 1.65 5.71 -7.69
CA ALA A 64 1.02 7.00 -7.94
C ALA A 64 1.83 7.83 -8.97
N PRO A 65 1.17 8.73 -9.71
CA PRO A 65 -0.28 8.77 -9.93
C PRO A 65 -0.77 7.49 -10.61
N ALA A 66 -1.95 7.01 -10.26
CA ALA A 66 -2.43 5.72 -10.78
C ALA A 66 -2.66 5.71 -12.28
N ASP A 67 -3.00 6.85 -12.86
CA ASP A 67 -3.21 7.03 -14.30
C ASP A 67 -1.91 7.25 -15.09
N HIS A 68 -0.82 7.64 -14.41
CA HIS A 68 0.49 7.90 -15.01
C HIS A 68 1.60 7.63 -13.99
N PRO A 69 1.83 6.37 -13.64
CA PRO A 69 2.69 6.04 -12.49
C PRO A 69 4.11 6.57 -12.63
N GLN A 70 4.56 7.27 -11.59
CA GLN A 70 5.93 7.78 -11.46
C GLN A 70 6.68 7.11 -10.32
N ILE A 71 5.96 6.55 -9.35
CA ILE A 71 6.57 5.83 -8.23
C ILE A 71 5.72 4.64 -7.84
N ALA A 72 6.37 3.55 -7.53
CA ALA A 72 5.79 2.41 -6.83
C ALA A 72 6.55 2.19 -5.53
N VAL A 73 5.83 1.89 -4.46
CA VAL A 73 6.41 1.71 -3.13
C VAL A 73 5.82 0.47 -2.46
N ALA A 74 6.65 -0.24 -1.74
CA ALA A 74 6.23 -1.30 -0.84
C ALA A 74 6.79 -1.00 0.55
N VAL A 75 5.91 -0.98 1.54
CA VAL A 75 6.27 -0.71 2.93
C VAL A 75 5.99 -1.95 3.77
N LEU A 76 6.98 -2.37 4.51
CA LEU A 76 6.87 -3.42 5.51
C LEU A 76 7.23 -2.84 6.87
N VAL A 77 6.35 -3.01 7.84
CA VAL A 77 6.63 -2.69 9.24
C VAL A 77 6.56 -3.99 10.02
N GLU A 78 7.71 -4.47 10.46
CA GLU A 78 7.82 -5.73 11.16
C GLU A 78 7.30 -5.62 12.60
N ASP A 79 6.70 -6.68 13.08
CA ASP A 79 6.24 -6.84 14.47
C ASP A 79 5.32 -5.69 14.93
N GLY A 80 4.54 -5.14 14.01
CA GLY A 80 3.57 -4.10 14.31
C GLY A 80 4.16 -2.71 14.59
N GLY A 81 5.48 -2.57 14.62
CA GLY A 81 6.12 -1.28 14.89
C GLY A 81 5.61 -0.66 16.18
N SER A 82 5.28 0.63 16.14
CA SER A 82 4.79 1.36 17.30
C SER A 82 3.38 0.99 17.75
N LEU A 83 2.61 0.30 16.90
CA LEU A 83 1.23 -0.11 17.20
C LEU A 83 1.15 -1.54 17.76
N GLY A 84 2.23 -2.32 17.69
CA GLY A 84 2.25 -3.68 18.20
C GLY A 84 1.14 -4.54 17.58
N SER A 85 0.36 -5.22 18.43
CA SER A 85 -0.70 -6.13 17.97
C SER A 85 -1.87 -5.43 17.27
N ASP A 86 -1.98 -4.11 17.39
CA ASP A 86 -3.02 -3.31 16.73
C ASP A 86 -2.60 -2.86 15.33
N ALA A 87 -1.40 -3.22 14.88
CA ALA A 87 -0.88 -2.79 13.60
C ALA A 87 -1.64 -3.43 12.44
N THR A 88 -2.01 -2.59 11.49
CA THR A 88 -2.55 -3.01 10.19
C THR A 88 -1.81 -2.25 9.09
N GLY A 89 -1.88 -2.76 7.87
CA GLY A 89 -1.30 -2.06 6.73
C GLY A 89 -1.85 -0.65 6.58
N GLY A 90 -3.15 -0.46 6.80
CA GLY A 90 -3.79 0.85 6.71
C GLY A 90 -3.41 1.79 7.85
N ALA A 91 -3.19 1.26 9.06
CA ALA A 91 -2.92 2.08 10.23
C ALA A 91 -1.48 2.57 10.29
N ILE A 92 -0.51 1.74 9.92
CA ILE A 92 0.91 2.09 10.10
C ILE A 92 1.69 2.16 8.78
N ALA A 93 1.46 1.26 7.83
CA ALA A 93 2.25 1.21 6.60
C ALA A 93 1.79 2.23 5.56
N ALA A 94 0.48 2.46 5.43
CA ALA A 94 -0.06 3.41 4.44
C ALA A 94 0.40 4.86 4.67
N PRO A 95 0.45 5.38 5.92
CA PRO A 95 1.00 6.73 6.13
C PRO A 95 2.46 6.86 5.72
N ILE A 96 3.26 5.81 5.94
CA ILE A 96 4.67 5.79 5.52
C ILE A 96 4.76 5.83 3.99
N ALA A 97 3.95 5.00 3.31
CA ALA A 97 3.89 5.00 1.84
C ALA A 97 3.51 6.38 1.30
N ARG A 98 2.53 7.05 1.92
CA ARG A 98 2.13 8.40 1.54
C ARG A 98 3.32 9.37 1.62
N SER A 99 4.07 9.32 2.71
CA SER A 99 5.22 10.20 2.90
C SER A 99 6.28 9.97 1.83
N VAL A 100 6.57 8.71 1.49
CA VAL A 100 7.55 8.38 0.45
C VAL A 100 7.07 8.85 -0.92
N MET A 101 5.81 8.59 -1.26
CA MET A 101 5.25 9.03 -2.54
C MET A 101 5.28 10.56 -2.65
N CYS A 102 4.92 11.27 -1.59
CA CYS A 102 4.96 12.73 -1.57
C CYS A 102 6.38 13.27 -1.74
N ALA A 103 7.37 12.62 -1.17
CA ALA A 103 8.76 13.04 -1.35
C ALA A 103 9.19 12.98 -2.83
N VAL A 104 8.71 11.97 -3.57
CA VAL A 104 9.03 11.83 -5.00
C VAL A 104 8.17 12.77 -5.86
N LEU A 105 6.88 12.89 -5.54
CA LEU A 105 5.93 13.68 -6.34
C LEU A 105 5.98 15.18 -6.03
N GLY A 106 6.69 15.59 -5.00
CA GLY A 106 6.80 16.99 -4.62
C GLY A 106 5.58 17.53 -3.89
N CYS A 107 4.76 16.70 -3.27
CA CYS A 107 3.61 17.17 -2.49
C CYS A 107 4.00 17.43 -1.03
N ALA A 108 3.31 18.38 -0.45
CA ALA A 108 3.53 18.74 0.94
C ALA A 108 2.80 17.78 1.89
#